data_890609c2617c3d51628ba1fa12614f86
#
_entry.id   890609c2617c3d51628ba1fa12614f86
#
_cell.length_a   1.000
_cell.length_b   1.000
_cell.length_c   1.000
_cell.angle_alpha   90.00
_cell.angle_beta   90.00
_cell.angle_gamma   90.00
#
_symmetry.space_group_name_H-M   'P 1'
#
loop_
_entity.id
_entity.type
_entity.pdbx_description
1 polymer ?
#
loop_
_entity_poly.entity_id
_entity_poly.type
_entity_poly.pdbx_seq_one_letter_code
_entity_poly.pdbx_strand_id
1 'polypeptide(L)'
;MYKRQVKYEVLPAVLDPEEALDGPVLVHPEDSWKALCPVGADNKRNLCAQAEDGNGDVEKVLAECDVVVEHTYHVRAAQQAMMETFQTVCFMDMYGRLNVMSSTQIVYHVRRIVSNALGIPKSKIRAFKPRIGGGFGAKQSAVCEVYPAFVTWKTGKPSKIVFTREESQIASSPRHDMAVTVRMGADKEGNIRAIDLYTPVSYTHLTLPTK
;
A
#
# COMPACT_ATOMS: atom_id res chain seq x y z
N MET A 1 7.64 -35.65 5.03
CA MET A 1 7.44 -34.40 4.26
C MET A 1 6.27 -33.55 4.73
N TYR A 2 5.69 -33.82 5.89
CA TYR A 2 4.46 -33.17 6.39
C TYR A 2 4.67 -32.17 7.53
N LYS A 3 5.90 -31.72 7.79
CA LYS A 3 6.22 -30.86 8.94
C LYS A 3 6.10 -29.34 8.72
N ARG A 4 5.57 -28.90 7.59
CA ARG A 4 5.47 -27.47 7.23
C ARG A 4 4.05 -27.06 6.77
N GLN A 5 3.05 -27.83 7.14
CA GLN A 5 1.68 -27.49 6.82
C GLN A 5 1.13 -26.48 7.82
N VAL A 6 0.40 -25.49 7.33
CA VAL A 6 -0.37 -24.53 8.12
C VAL A 6 -1.84 -24.90 8.00
N LYS A 7 -2.51 -25.01 9.14
CA LYS A 7 -3.96 -25.18 9.16
C LYS A 7 -4.60 -23.78 9.18
N TYR A 8 -5.39 -23.48 8.17
CA TYR A 8 -6.11 -22.22 8.05
C TYR A 8 -7.57 -22.39 8.45
N GLU A 9 -8.09 -21.39 9.15
CA GLU A 9 -9.51 -21.16 9.33
C GLU A 9 -9.92 -20.09 8.29
N VAL A 10 -10.86 -20.43 7.43
CA VAL A 10 -11.35 -19.50 6.40
C VAL A 10 -12.40 -18.59 7.02
N LEU A 11 -12.09 -17.30 7.09
CA LEU A 11 -13.01 -16.26 7.55
C LEU A 11 -13.84 -15.71 6.39
N PRO A 12 -14.98 -15.04 6.67
CA PRO A 12 -15.74 -14.33 5.64
C PRO A 12 -14.87 -13.33 4.90
N ALA A 13 -14.89 -13.38 3.57
CA ALA A 13 -14.12 -12.47 2.73
C ALA A 13 -14.92 -11.19 2.44
N VAL A 14 -14.25 -10.05 2.45
CA VAL A 14 -14.77 -8.76 1.98
C VAL A 14 -13.96 -8.38 0.74
N LEU A 15 -14.58 -8.44 -0.43
CA LEU A 15 -13.90 -8.32 -1.73
C LEU A 15 -14.24 -7.03 -2.46
N ASP A 16 -15.35 -6.39 -2.11
CA ASP A 16 -15.77 -5.13 -2.69
C ASP A 16 -15.53 -3.97 -1.70
N PRO A 17 -14.79 -2.93 -2.08
CA PRO A 17 -14.50 -1.81 -1.18
C PRO A 17 -15.73 -0.96 -0.85
N GLU A 18 -16.73 -0.90 -1.73
CA GLU A 18 -17.96 -0.15 -1.46
C GLU A 18 -18.86 -0.91 -0.46
N GLU A 19 -18.92 -2.24 -0.57
CA GLU A 19 -19.61 -3.09 0.38
C GLU A 19 -18.85 -3.23 1.72
N ALA A 20 -17.54 -3.00 1.70
CA ALA A 20 -16.70 -3.09 2.89
C ALA A 20 -16.93 -1.92 3.85
N LEU A 21 -17.13 -0.71 3.31
CA LEU A 21 -17.36 0.48 4.12
C LEU A 21 -18.70 0.35 4.89
N ASP A 22 -18.61 0.50 6.21
CA ASP A 22 -19.75 0.32 7.10
C ASP A 22 -20.43 -1.07 7.00
N GLY A 23 -19.75 -2.03 6.39
CA GLY A 23 -20.23 -3.40 6.20
C GLY A 23 -20.26 -4.23 7.50
N PRO A 24 -21.02 -5.33 7.52
CA PRO A 24 -21.22 -6.14 8.73
C PRO A 24 -19.98 -6.95 9.14
N VAL A 25 -19.03 -7.15 8.23
CA VAL A 25 -17.77 -7.89 8.47
C VAL A 25 -16.63 -6.93 8.64
N LEU A 26 -16.06 -6.87 9.85
CA LEU A 26 -14.90 -6.02 10.14
C LEU A 26 -13.60 -6.78 9.85
N VAL A 27 -12.71 -6.16 9.06
CA VAL A 27 -11.39 -6.69 8.74
C VAL A 27 -10.47 -6.64 9.97
N HIS A 28 -10.60 -5.59 10.77
CA HIS A 28 -9.85 -5.37 12.01
C HIS A 28 -10.81 -5.02 13.16
N PRO A 29 -11.46 -6.02 13.76
CA PRO A 29 -12.43 -5.78 14.84
C PRO A 29 -11.79 -5.36 16.17
N GLU A 30 -10.46 -5.51 16.33
CA GLU A 30 -9.75 -5.30 17.58
C GLU A 30 -9.68 -3.82 17.96
N ASP A 31 -10.00 -3.48 19.20
CA ASP A 31 -9.86 -2.11 19.72
C ASP A 31 -8.40 -1.65 19.81
N SER A 32 -7.46 -2.61 19.83
CA SER A 32 -6.02 -2.33 19.82
C SER A 32 -5.46 -1.94 18.44
N TRP A 33 -6.24 -2.14 17.36
CA TRP A 33 -5.80 -1.77 16.02
C TRP A 33 -5.56 -0.27 15.88
N LYS A 34 -4.47 0.07 15.23
CA LYS A 34 -4.13 1.48 14.92
C LYS A 34 -3.61 1.57 13.50
N ALA A 35 -4.16 2.50 12.75
CA ALA A 35 -3.62 2.84 11.44
C ALA A 35 -2.17 3.33 11.55
N LEU A 36 -1.35 3.01 10.57
CA LEU A 36 0.03 3.48 10.48
C LEU A 36 0.10 5.01 10.36
N CYS A 37 -0.86 5.59 9.63
CA CYS A 37 -1.05 7.02 9.49
C CYS A 37 -2.55 7.31 9.76
N PRO A 38 -2.91 7.79 10.96
CA PRO A 38 -4.32 7.93 11.38
C PRO A 38 -4.95 9.21 10.81
N VAL A 39 -5.13 9.27 9.50
CA VAL A 39 -5.87 10.35 8.83
C VAL A 39 -7.30 9.89 8.63
N GLY A 40 -8.21 10.25 9.53
CA GLY A 40 -9.62 9.87 9.46
C GLY A 40 -9.89 8.36 9.50
N ALA A 41 -8.96 7.55 10.04
CA ALA A 41 -9.09 6.10 10.11
C ALA A 41 -10.12 5.68 11.17
N ASP A 42 -10.97 4.70 10.82
CA ASP A 42 -11.93 4.07 11.73
C ASP A 42 -12.09 2.58 11.37
N ASN A 43 -11.51 1.71 12.20
CA ASN A 43 -11.57 0.27 11.97
C ASN A 43 -12.98 -0.33 12.15
N LYS A 44 -13.85 0.33 12.90
CA LYS A 44 -15.26 -0.11 13.05
C LYS A 44 -16.10 0.16 11.80
N ARG A 45 -15.57 0.94 10.88
CA ARG A 45 -16.14 1.23 9.57
C ARG A 45 -15.37 0.58 8.42
N ASN A 46 -14.36 -0.23 8.69
CA ASN A 46 -13.37 -0.69 7.70
C ASN A 46 -12.65 0.45 6.96
N LEU A 47 -12.53 1.61 7.59
CA LEU A 47 -11.95 2.81 7.00
C LEU A 47 -10.48 2.97 7.42
N CYS A 48 -9.56 2.81 6.49
CA CYS A 48 -8.13 2.97 6.74
C CYS A 48 -7.67 4.41 6.79
N ALA A 49 -8.24 5.26 5.94
CA ALA A 49 -8.00 6.69 5.93
C ALA A 49 -9.10 7.42 5.18
N GLN A 50 -9.36 8.66 5.57
CA GLN A 50 -10.21 9.59 4.84
C GLN A 50 -9.60 10.99 4.94
N ALA A 51 -9.47 11.66 3.82
CA ALA A 51 -9.06 13.04 3.76
C ALA A 51 -9.94 13.79 2.76
N GLU A 52 -10.21 15.04 3.07
CA GLU A 52 -10.93 15.97 2.21
C GLU A 52 -10.11 17.25 2.15
N ASP A 53 -9.91 17.76 0.95
CA ASP A 53 -9.22 19.03 0.71
C ASP A 53 -9.88 19.74 -0.45
N GLY A 54 -9.97 21.05 -0.38
CA GLY A 54 -10.63 21.85 -1.41
C GLY A 54 -10.60 23.33 -1.15
N ASN A 55 -11.09 24.06 -2.13
CA ASN A 55 -11.14 25.51 -2.09
C ASN A 55 -12.44 26.02 -2.73
N GLY A 56 -13.16 26.84 -2.00
CA GLY A 56 -14.42 27.43 -2.43
C GLY A 56 -15.62 26.50 -2.20
N ASP A 57 -16.76 26.92 -2.74
CA ASP A 57 -18.02 26.19 -2.70
C ASP A 57 -18.28 25.54 -4.05
N VAL A 58 -17.88 24.31 -4.19
CA VAL A 58 -17.95 23.54 -5.43
C VAL A 58 -19.40 23.36 -5.89
N GLU A 59 -20.34 23.08 -4.99
CA GLU A 59 -21.75 22.87 -5.34
C GLU A 59 -22.37 24.14 -5.90
N LYS A 60 -22.06 25.27 -5.28
CA LYS A 60 -22.53 26.57 -5.78
C LYS A 60 -21.99 26.88 -7.17
N VAL A 61 -20.67 26.67 -7.37
CA VAL A 61 -20.06 26.94 -8.68
C VAL A 61 -20.58 26.00 -9.75
N LEU A 62 -20.76 24.71 -9.46
CA LEU A 62 -21.34 23.74 -10.40
C LEU A 62 -22.77 24.14 -10.79
N ALA A 63 -23.58 24.62 -9.82
CA ALA A 63 -24.95 25.07 -10.10
C ALA A 63 -25.01 26.33 -11.02
N GLU A 64 -23.94 27.12 -11.05
CA GLU A 64 -23.82 28.33 -11.90
C GLU A 64 -23.19 28.02 -13.29
N CYS A 65 -22.72 26.78 -13.52
CA CYS A 65 -22.11 26.39 -14.78
C CYS A 65 -23.14 26.13 -15.89
N ASP A 66 -22.80 26.47 -17.12
CA ASP A 66 -23.65 26.19 -18.30
C ASP A 66 -23.64 24.71 -18.68
N VAL A 67 -22.53 24.03 -18.43
CA VAL A 67 -22.36 22.60 -18.72
C VAL A 67 -21.74 21.93 -17.50
N VAL A 68 -22.38 20.87 -17.02
CA VAL A 68 -21.83 20.00 -15.96
C VAL A 68 -21.79 18.58 -16.49
N VAL A 69 -20.61 17.94 -16.34
CA VAL A 69 -20.40 16.54 -16.72
C VAL A 69 -20.01 15.78 -15.45
N GLU A 70 -20.67 14.64 -15.25
CA GLU A 70 -20.35 13.70 -14.16
C GLU A 70 -20.12 12.32 -14.74
N HIS A 71 -19.04 11.67 -14.34
CA HIS A 71 -18.74 10.30 -14.74
C HIS A 71 -17.90 9.56 -13.69
N THR A 72 -18.16 8.27 -13.52
CA THR A 72 -17.40 7.38 -12.66
C THR A 72 -16.54 6.44 -13.50
N TYR A 73 -15.23 6.45 -13.23
CA TYR A 73 -14.24 5.60 -13.87
C TYR A 73 -13.79 4.51 -12.90
N HIS A 74 -13.81 3.24 -13.33
CA HIS A 74 -13.31 2.12 -12.57
C HIS A 74 -11.93 1.71 -13.03
N VAL A 75 -10.96 1.71 -12.10
CA VAL A 75 -9.59 1.30 -12.35
C VAL A 75 -9.31 0.04 -11.56
N ARG A 76 -9.09 -1.07 -12.23
CA ARG A 76 -8.81 -2.36 -11.60
C ARG A 76 -7.45 -2.40 -10.92
N ALA A 77 -7.37 -3.19 -9.84
CA ALA A 77 -6.09 -3.52 -9.23
C ALA A 77 -5.13 -4.13 -10.26
N ALA A 78 -3.90 -3.66 -10.27
CA ALA A 78 -2.90 -4.12 -11.22
C ALA A 78 -1.53 -4.25 -10.55
N GLN A 79 -0.90 -5.42 -10.71
CA GLN A 79 0.47 -5.64 -10.30
C GLN A 79 1.42 -4.95 -11.28
N GLN A 80 2.43 -4.27 -10.77
CA GLN A 80 3.32 -3.39 -11.54
C GLN A 80 4.24 -4.14 -12.54
N ALA A 81 4.38 -5.44 -12.41
CA ALA A 81 5.09 -6.34 -13.32
C ALA A 81 6.51 -5.87 -13.73
N MET A 82 7.26 -5.25 -12.77
CA MET A 82 8.64 -4.83 -13.01
C MET A 82 9.49 -6.03 -13.46
N MET A 83 10.46 -5.80 -14.34
CA MET A 83 11.29 -6.88 -14.92
C MET A 83 12.05 -7.64 -13.84
N GLU A 84 12.63 -6.94 -12.87
CA GLU A 84 13.25 -7.55 -11.70
C GLU A 84 12.20 -7.91 -10.65
N THR A 85 12.14 -9.18 -10.28
CA THR A 85 11.28 -9.68 -9.20
C THR A 85 11.79 -9.21 -7.82
N PHE A 86 11.04 -9.50 -6.76
CA PHE A 86 11.51 -9.21 -5.40
C PHE A 86 12.66 -10.11 -5.01
N GLN A 87 13.71 -9.51 -4.46
CA GLN A 87 14.87 -10.27 -3.99
C GLN A 87 15.61 -9.56 -2.87
N THR A 88 16.16 -10.35 -1.98
CA THR A 88 16.93 -9.86 -0.82
C THR A 88 18.03 -10.85 -0.46
N VAL A 89 19.21 -10.32 -0.11
CA VAL A 89 20.34 -11.05 0.45
C VAL A 89 20.66 -10.47 1.81
N CYS A 90 20.85 -11.32 2.80
CA CYS A 90 21.23 -10.93 4.15
C CYS A 90 22.50 -11.63 4.60
N PHE A 91 23.37 -10.91 5.32
CA PHE A 91 24.59 -11.45 5.92
C PHE A 91 25.00 -10.62 7.15
N MET A 92 25.78 -11.23 8.04
CA MET A 92 26.40 -10.52 9.16
C MET A 92 27.73 -9.93 8.74
N ASP A 93 28.00 -8.68 9.12
CA ASP A 93 29.34 -8.10 8.94
C ASP A 93 30.26 -8.40 10.13
N MET A 94 31.54 -8.05 9.96
CA MET A 94 32.56 -8.25 11.02
C MET A 94 32.30 -7.45 12.30
N TYR A 95 31.41 -6.46 12.26
CA TYR A 95 31.00 -5.64 13.42
C TYR A 95 29.71 -6.16 14.08
N GLY A 96 29.22 -7.33 13.68
CA GLY A 96 28.00 -7.93 14.19
C GLY A 96 26.73 -7.19 13.80
N ARG A 97 26.73 -6.49 12.65
CA ARG A 97 25.52 -5.86 12.10
C ARG A 97 24.92 -6.76 11.03
N LEU A 98 23.60 -6.83 11.05
CA LEU A 98 22.82 -7.46 10.00
C LEU A 98 22.79 -6.56 8.76
N ASN A 99 23.38 -7.01 7.68
CA ASN A 99 23.31 -6.35 6.39
C ASN A 99 22.11 -6.92 5.61
N VAL A 100 21.27 -6.03 5.10
CA VAL A 100 20.09 -6.35 4.29
C VAL A 100 20.25 -5.64 2.95
N MET A 101 20.67 -6.37 1.94
CA MET A 101 20.78 -5.91 0.57
C MET A 101 19.50 -6.31 -0.17
N SER A 102 18.67 -5.35 -0.51
CA SER A 102 17.37 -5.60 -1.12
C SER A 102 17.12 -4.75 -2.36
N SER A 103 16.38 -5.33 -3.30
CA SER A 103 15.78 -4.61 -4.42
C SER A 103 14.58 -3.82 -3.94
N THR A 104 14.82 -2.66 -3.34
CA THR A 104 13.81 -1.79 -2.72
C THR A 104 13.93 -0.33 -3.17
N GLN A 105 12.82 0.39 -3.17
CA GLN A 105 12.80 1.85 -3.37
C GLN A 105 13.11 2.63 -2.07
N ILE A 106 12.97 1.98 -0.89
CA ILE A 106 12.90 2.66 0.42
C ILE A 106 13.72 1.96 1.51
N VAL A 107 15.04 2.02 1.41
CA VAL A 107 15.98 1.36 2.34
C VAL A 107 15.73 1.69 3.82
N TYR A 108 15.30 2.92 4.14
CA TYR A 108 15.02 3.33 5.52
C TYR A 108 13.79 2.63 6.10
N HIS A 109 12.75 2.43 5.30
CA HIS A 109 11.56 1.67 5.70
C HIS A 109 11.89 0.20 5.89
N VAL A 110 12.65 -0.41 4.98
CA VAL A 110 13.15 -1.79 5.14
C VAL A 110 13.89 -1.93 6.45
N ARG A 111 14.84 -1.03 6.77
CA ARG A 111 15.55 -1.05 8.06
C ARG A 111 14.60 -0.97 9.26
N ARG A 112 13.60 -0.09 9.20
CA ARG A 112 12.60 0.06 10.26
C ARG A 112 11.76 -1.20 10.43
N ILE A 113 11.25 -1.75 9.33
CA ILE A 113 10.39 -2.94 9.35
C ILE A 113 11.14 -4.15 9.86
N VAL A 114 12.37 -4.39 9.37
CA VAL A 114 13.23 -5.49 9.85
C VAL A 114 13.58 -5.30 11.33
N SER A 115 13.87 -4.08 11.78
CA SER A 115 14.12 -3.76 13.18
C SER A 115 12.93 -4.14 14.07
N ASN A 116 11.73 -3.74 13.67
CA ASN A 116 10.51 -4.03 14.42
C ASN A 116 10.19 -5.52 14.43
N ALA A 117 10.29 -6.18 13.27
CA ALA A 117 9.99 -7.60 13.13
C ALA A 117 10.95 -8.52 13.94
N LEU A 118 12.21 -8.14 14.03
CA LEU A 118 13.22 -8.92 14.77
C LEU A 118 13.37 -8.48 16.24
N GLY A 119 12.77 -7.35 16.63
CA GLY A 119 12.93 -6.77 17.97
C GLY A 119 14.36 -6.32 18.28
N ILE A 120 15.13 -5.87 17.25
CA ILE A 120 16.52 -5.44 17.39
C ILE A 120 16.69 -3.96 17.06
N PRO A 121 17.67 -3.26 17.67
CA PRO A 121 17.88 -1.84 17.40
C PRO A 121 18.26 -1.57 15.95
N LYS A 122 17.76 -0.47 15.38
CA LYS A 122 18.09 -0.04 14.01
C LYS A 122 19.61 0.13 13.78
N SER A 123 20.38 0.45 14.81
CA SER A 123 21.85 0.56 14.77
C SER A 123 22.54 -0.77 14.44
N LYS A 124 21.90 -1.91 14.73
CA LYS A 124 22.38 -3.25 14.39
C LYS A 124 22.02 -3.68 12.95
N ILE A 125 21.32 -2.84 12.19
CA ILE A 125 20.90 -3.17 10.82
C ILE A 125 21.44 -2.12 9.85
N ARG A 126 22.09 -2.61 8.80
CA ARG A 126 22.48 -1.85 7.62
C ARG A 126 21.64 -2.30 6.43
N ALA A 127 20.63 -1.52 6.06
CA ALA A 127 19.86 -1.73 4.83
C ALA A 127 20.47 -0.91 3.69
N PHE A 128 20.63 -1.51 2.53
CA PHE A 128 21.11 -0.83 1.33
C PHE A 128 20.57 -1.51 0.08
N LYS A 129 20.58 -0.79 -1.04
CA LYS A 129 20.11 -1.29 -2.32
C LYS A 129 21.22 -1.26 -3.37
N PRO A 130 21.32 -2.28 -4.24
CA PRO A 130 22.03 -2.19 -5.50
C PRO A 130 21.22 -1.37 -6.52
N ARG A 131 21.63 -1.40 -7.79
CA ARG A 131 20.72 -0.96 -8.87
C ARG A 131 19.50 -1.87 -8.90
N ILE A 132 18.33 -1.28 -9.11
CA ILE A 132 17.05 -2.01 -9.15
C ILE A 132 16.48 -2.01 -10.56
N GLY A 133 15.92 -3.14 -10.97
CA GLY A 133 15.32 -3.37 -12.29
C GLY A 133 13.83 -3.02 -12.35
N GLY A 134 13.48 -1.84 -11.83
CA GLY A 134 12.12 -1.34 -11.77
C GLY A 134 11.46 -1.53 -10.41
N GLY A 135 10.51 -0.67 -10.09
CA GLY A 135 9.74 -0.72 -8.84
C GLY A 135 8.32 -0.24 -9.03
N PHE A 136 8.11 0.91 -9.70
CA PHE A 136 6.79 1.48 -10.03
C PHE A 136 5.82 1.54 -8.85
N GLY A 137 6.37 1.75 -7.62
CA GLY A 137 5.60 1.75 -6.38
C GLY A 137 5.49 0.40 -5.67
N ALA A 138 5.68 -0.74 -6.33
CA ALA A 138 5.57 -2.06 -5.70
C ALA A 138 6.66 -2.33 -4.64
N LYS A 139 7.83 -1.70 -4.77
CA LYS A 139 8.97 -1.88 -3.86
C LYS A 139 9.06 -0.76 -2.81
N GLN A 140 7.94 -0.16 -2.43
CA GLN A 140 7.83 0.87 -1.39
C GLN A 140 7.42 0.32 -0.02
N SER A 141 7.36 -1.00 0.14
CA SER A 141 7.23 -1.68 1.42
C SER A 141 8.21 -2.83 1.49
N ALA A 142 8.42 -3.41 2.68
CA ALA A 142 9.15 -4.66 2.80
C ALA A 142 8.22 -5.82 2.42
N VAL A 143 8.59 -6.60 1.44
CA VAL A 143 7.81 -7.76 0.94
C VAL A 143 8.47 -9.07 1.36
N CYS A 144 9.75 -9.26 1.01
CA CYS A 144 10.45 -10.51 1.29
C CYS A 144 11.64 -10.36 2.26
N GLU A 145 11.96 -9.15 2.69
CA GLU A 145 13.19 -8.82 3.42
C GLU A 145 13.27 -9.44 4.81
N VAL A 146 12.15 -9.55 5.49
CA VAL A 146 12.10 -10.05 6.88
C VAL A 146 12.51 -11.51 6.96
N TYR A 147 12.17 -12.33 5.97
CA TYR A 147 12.45 -13.77 5.99
C TYR A 147 13.96 -14.10 6.01
N PRO A 148 14.76 -13.65 5.03
CA PRO A 148 16.21 -13.89 5.06
C PRO A 148 16.88 -13.13 6.21
N ALA A 149 16.38 -11.95 6.58
CA ALA A 149 16.89 -11.22 7.74
C ALA A 149 16.76 -12.05 9.05
N PHE A 150 15.60 -12.67 9.27
CA PHE A 150 15.37 -13.55 10.41
C PHE A 150 16.31 -14.76 10.39
N VAL A 151 16.45 -15.45 9.25
CA VAL A 151 17.33 -16.61 9.11
C VAL A 151 18.77 -16.23 9.41
N THR A 152 19.26 -15.15 8.81
CA THR A 152 20.65 -14.68 9.02
C THR A 152 20.86 -14.27 10.47
N TRP A 153 19.94 -13.53 11.09
CA TRP A 153 20.07 -13.10 12.46
C TRP A 153 20.10 -14.27 13.47
N LYS A 154 19.31 -15.31 13.22
CA LYS A 154 19.24 -16.50 14.08
C LYS A 154 20.40 -17.47 13.89
N THR A 155 20.93 -17.59 12.68
CA THR A 155 21.92 -18.61 12.34
C THR A 155 23.36 -18.07 12.22
N GLY A 156 23.51 -16.75 12.06
CA GLY A 156 24.78 -16.12 11.70
C GLY A 156 25.22 -16.38 10.26
N LYS A 157 24.47 -17.18 9.50
CA LYS A 157 24.82 -17.57 8.12
C LYS A 157 24.15 -16.64 7.09
N PRO A 158 24.81 -16.39 5.94
CA PRO A 158 24.16 -15.67 4.84
C PRO A 158 22.91 -16.39 4.35
N SER A 159 21.91 -15.61 3.97
CA SER A 159 20.68 -16.12 3.40
C SER A 159 20.21 -15.24 2.24
N LYS A 160 19.48 -15.84 1.31
CA LYS A 160 18.96 -15.17 0.11
C LYS A 160 17.54 -15.67 -0.18
N ILE A 161 16.68 -14.75 -0.61
CA ILE A 161 15.39 -15.05 -1.20
C ILE A 161 15.28 -14.36 -2.56
N VAL A 162 14.72 -15.04 -3.53
CA VAL A 162 14.41 -14.50 -4.85
C VAL A 162 13.03 -15.03 -5.21
N PHE A 163 12.10 -14.13 -5.42
CA PHE A 163 10.76 -14.50 -5.86
C PHE A 163 10.76 -14.85 -7.35
N THR A 164 10.03 -15.88 -7.72
CA THR A 164 9.65 -16.12 -9.10
C THR A 164 8.75 -14.99 -9.60
N ARG A 165 8.45 -14.97 -10.89
CA ARG A 165 7.48 -14.02 -11.45
C ARG A 165 6.10 -14.21 -10.84
N GLU A 166 5.65 -15.44 -10.70
CA GLU A 166 4.38 -15.80 -10.09
C GLU A 166 4.32 -15.36 -8.62
N GLU A 167 5.32 -15.69 -7.82
CA GLU A 167 5.40 -15.25 -6.42
C GLU A 167 5.39 -13.72 -6.30
N SER A 168 6.09 -13.02 -7.19
CA SER A 168 6.11 -11.55 -7.20
C SER A 168 4.73 -10.94 -7.51
N GLN A 169 3.91 -11.62 -8.30
CA GLN A 169 2.57 -11.17 -8.65
C GLN A 169 1.55 -11.41 -7.52
N ILE A 170 1.62 -12.56 -6.87
CA ILE A 170 0.62 -12.95 -5.86
C ILE A 170 0.98 -12.56 -4.43
N ALA A 171 2.27 -12.38 -4.12
CA ALA A 171 2.75 -12.09 -2.76
C ALA A 171 3.19 -10.62 -2.56
N SER A 172 2.82 -9.72 -3.44
CA SER A 172 3.14 -8.28 -3.34
C SER A 172 1.89 -7.41 -3.32
N SER A 173 2.08 -6.13 -2.97
CA SER A 173 0.98 -5.16 -3.00
C SER A 173 0.80 -4.63 -4.42
N PRO A 174 -0.34 -4.88 -5.07
CA PRO A 174 -0.67 -4.29 -6.36
C PRO A 174 -1.02 -2.80 -6.22
N ARG A 175 -1.17 -2.11 -7.35
CA ARG A 175 -1.89 -0.85 -7.38
C ARG A 175 -3.35 -1.13 -7.05
N HIS A 176 -3.93 -0.29 -6.19
CA HIS A 176 -5.27 -0.50 -5.66
C HIS A 176 -6.36 -0.41 -6.73
N ASP A 177 -7.45 -1.11 -6.50
CA ASP A 177 -8.72 -0.92 -7.17
C ASP A 177 -9.32 0.41 -6.74
N MET A 178 -9.89 1.16 -7.67
CA MET A 178 -10.42 2.51 -7.43
C MET A 178 -11.66 2.77 -8.28
N ALA A 179 -12.64 3.44 -7.69
CA ALA A 179 -13.69 4.12 -8.43
C ALA A 179 -13.45 5.63 -8.34
N VAL A 180 -13.32 6.30 -9.46
CA VAL A 180 -13.05 7.75 -9.51
C VAL A 180 -14.25 8.45 -10.13
N THR A 181 -15.04 9.13 -9.32
CA THR A 181 -16.12 9.98 -9.78
C THR A 181 -15.61 11.39 -9.96
N VAL A 182 -15.78 11.91 -11.18
CA VAL A 182 -15.38 13.26 -11.56
C VAL A 182 -16.64 14.05 -11.92
N ARG A 183 -16.86 15.18 -11.25
CA ARG A 183 -17.83 16.19 -11.68
C ARG A 183 -17.06 17.42 -12.15
N MET A 184 -17.35 17.91 -13.33
CA MET A 184 -16.68 19.07 -13.91
C MET A 184 -17.68 20.03 -14.50
N GLY A 185 -17.58 21.30 -14.12
CA GLY A 185 -18.42 22.37 -14.62
C GLY A 185 -17.65 23.36 -15.48
N ALA A 186 -18.24 23.79 -16.59
CA ALA A 186 -17.69 24.79 -17.51
C ALA A 186 -18.73 25.86 -17.91
N ASP A 187 -18.23 27.02 -18.32
CA ASP A 187 -19.04 28.06 -18.98
C ASP A 187 -19.24 27.77 -20.48
N LYS A 188 -20.00 28.62 -21.19
CA LYS A 188 -20.29 28.48 -22.62
C LYS A 188 -19.06 28.65 -23.52
N GLU A 189 -18.06 29.35 -23.03
CA GLU A 189 -16.77 29.56 -23.68
C GLU A 189 -15.82 28.38 -23.51
N GLY A 190 -16.19 27.36 -22.67
CA GLY A 190 -15.41 26.17 -22.41
C GLY A 190 -14.36 26.35 -21.28
N ASN A 191 -14.43 27.43 -20.52
CA ASN A 191 -13.55 27.58 -19.35
C ASN A 191 -14.05 26.71 -18.20
N ILE A 192 -13.16 25.89 -17.65
CA ILE A 192 -13.47 25.06 -16.46
C ILE A 192 -13.59 25.96 -15.25
N ARG A 193 -14.74 25.88 -14.56
CA ARG A 193 -15.09 26.71 -13.40
C ARG A 193 -14.97 25.93 -12.09
N ALA A 194 -15.29 24.64 -12.11
CA ALA A 194 -15.19 23.77 -10.96
C ALA A 194 -14.83 22.35 -11.37
N ILE A 195 -14.10 21.66 -10.48
CA ILE A 195 -13.84 20.23 -10.55
C ILE A 195 -14.05 19.67 -9.15
N ASP A 196 -14.82 18.59 -9.06
CA ASP A 196 -14.99 17.79 -7.87
C ASP A 196 -14.58 16.35 -8.14
N LEU A 197 -13.77 15.77 -7.24
CA LEU A 197 -13.26 14.42 -7.35
C LEU A 197 -13.61 13.63 -6.10
N TYR A 198 -14.34 12.55 -6.28
CA TYR A 198 -14.56 11.56 -5.23
C TYR A 198 -13.86 10.25 -5.62
N THR A 199 -12.96 9.76 -4.77
CA THR A 199 -12.13 8.60 -5.12
C THR A 199 -12.07 7.60 -3.96
N PRO A 200 -13.04 6.69 -3.85
CA PRO A 200 -12.91 5.51 -3.01
C PRO A 200 -11.84 4.58 -3.59
N VAL A 201 -10.94 4.15 -2.72
CA VAL A 201 -9.84 3.24 -3.05
C VAL A 201 -9.94 2.04 -2.14
N SER A 202 -9.72 0.84 -2.64
CA SER A 202 -9.81 -0.42 -1.87
C SER A 202 -8.93 -0.45 -0.61
N TYR A 203 -8.07 0.51 -0.43
CA TYR A 203 -7.17 0.64 0.71
C TYR A 203 -7.35 1.95 1.49
N THR A 204 -7.79 3.02 0.84
CA THR A 204 -8.01 4.34 1.45
C THR A 204 -9.11 5.09 0.71
N HIS A 205 -9.99 5.75 1.46
CA HIS A 205 -10.82 6.80 0.88
C HIS A 205 -10.00 8.09 0.83
N LEU A 206 -9.72 8.56 -0.35
CA LEU A 206 -9.15 9.88 -0.60
C LEU A 206 -10.15 10.69 -1.40
N THR A 207 -10.76 11.67 -0.75
CA THR A 207 -11.50 12.72 -1.44
C THR A 207 -10.53 13.88 -1.64
N LEU A 208 -10.19 14.18 -2.88
CA LEU A 208 -9.44 15.37 -3.24
C LEU A 208 -10.38 16.32 -3.98
N PRO A 209 -11.04 17.27 -3.31
CA PRO A 209 -11.65 18.36 -4.02
C PRO A 209 -10.53 19.22 -4.61
N THR A 210 -10.51 19.33 -5.90
CA THR A 210 -9.61 20.21 -6.61
C THR A 210 -10.33 21.50 -7.01
N LYS A 211 -9.55 22.59 -7.01
CA LYS A 211 -10.03 23.89 -7.44
C LYS A 211 -10.59 23.88 -8.85
#